data_4e11e7248d3b452a8f7e73a119463111
#
_entry.id   4e11e7248d3b452a8f7e73a119463111
#
_cell.length_a   1.000
_cell.length_b   1.000
_cell.length_c   1.000
_cell.angle_alpha   90.00
_cell.angle_beta   90.00
_cell.angle_gamma   90.00
#
_symmetry.space_group_name_H-M   'P 1'
#
loop_
_entity.id
_entity.type
_entity.pdbx_description
1 polymer ?
#
loop_
_entity_poly.entity_id
_entity_poly.type
_entity_poly.pdbx_seq_one_letter_code
_entity_poly.pdbx_strand_id
1 'polypeptide(L)'
;MNGDGSLDLLLTTFRKGTLCLLNDGKGQFTDVTAKAGLESRTSGMTLALGDVDRDGDLDLYVANFGELALLRDGGSFAVRQVGGKSVVTGQHAKRLKIINGRLIEFGETDAFYLNDGQGVFQRVPWGTDRFVRADG
;
A
#
# COMPACT_ATOMS: atom_id res chain seq x y z
N MET A 1 -1.56 3.08 18.97
CA MET A 1 -2.27 2.16 18.06
C MET A 1 -2.92 1.01 18.78
N ASN A 2 -2.35 0.54 19.88
CA ASN A 2 -2.89 -0.51 20.75
C ASN A 2 -3.73 0.00 21.92
N GLY A 3 -4.01 1.31 21.98
CA GLY A 3 -4.86 1.92 23.01
C GLY A 3 -4.23 2.08 24.39
N ASP A 4 -2.92 1.88 24.54
CA ASP A 4 -2.23 1.93 25.85
C ASP A 4 -1.88 3.35 26.32
N GLY A 5 -2.16 4.37 25.51
CA GLY A 5 -1.88 5.78 25.82
C GLY A 5 -0.45 6.22 25.48
N SER A 6 0.40 5.33 25.00
CA SER A 6 1.74 5.65 24.52
C SER A 6 1.70 6.04 23.04
N LEU A 7 2.61 6.92 22.59
CA LEU A 7 2.74 7.26 21.19
C LEU A 7 3.55 6.19 20.47
N ASP A 8 2.90 5.51 19.55
CA ASP A 8 3.50 4.53 18.65
C ASP A 8 3.96 5.16 17.34
N LEU A 9 4.70 4.43 16.52
CA LEU A 9 5.19 4.89 15.22
C LEU A 9 4.73 3.99 14.09
N LEU A 10 4.22 4.62 13.03
CA LEU A 10 4.06 4.00 11.71
C LEU A 10 5.02 4.66 10.74
N LEU A 11 5.79 3.87 10.02
CA LEU A 11 6.80 4.36 9.08
C LEU A 11 6.58 3.71 7.72
N THR A 12 6.41 4.53 6.69
CA THR A 12 6.45 4.02 5.31
C THR A 12 7.86 3.60 4.96
N THR A 13 7.98 2.50 4.24
CA THR A 13 9.27 1.97 3.83
C THR A 13 9.30 1.71 2.33
N PHE A 14 10.50 1.49 1.83
CA PHE A 14 10.72 1.07 0.46
C PHE A 14 10.76 -0.47 0.40
N ARG A 15 9.80 -1.09 -0.32
CA ARG A 15 9.72 -2.55 -0.57
C ARG A 15 9.53 -3.45 0.68
N LYS A 16 9.17 -2.86 1.81
CA LYS A 16 8.92 -3.60 3.06
C LYS A 16 7.57 -3.25 3.71
N GLY A 17 6.71 -2.50 2.99
CA GLY A 17 5.41 -2.08 3.50
C GLY A 17 5.51 -0.95 4.52
N THR A 18 4.69 -1.02 5.53
CA THR A 18 4.62 -0.04 6.62
C THR A 18 5.08 -0.68 7.90
N LEU A 19 6.17 -0.17 8.49
CA LEU A 19 6.61 -0.63 9.81
C LEU A 19 5.66 -0.11 10.89
N CYS A 20 5.35 -0.98 11.84
CA CYS A 20 4.59 -0.67 13.03
C CYS A 20 5.47 -0.92 14.26
N LEU A 21 5.74 0.14 15.00
CA LEU A 21 6.61 0.13 16.17
C LEU A 21 5.81 0.57 17.39
N LEU A 22 5.57 -0.33 18.33
CA LEU A 22 4.90 -0.02 19.59
C LEU A 22 5.91 0.50 20.62
N ASN A 23 5.53 1.57 21.31
CA ASN A 23 6.29 2.21 22.37
C ASN A 23 5.86 1.67 23.74
N ASP A 24 6.81 1.34 24.60
CA ASP A 24 6.56 0.87 25.97
C ASP A 24 6.24 2.01 26.98
N GLY A 25 6.03 3.25 26.48
CA GLY A 25 5.83 4.44 27.28
C GLY A 25 7.11 5.02 27.90
N LYS A 26 8.27 4.38 27.68
CA LYS A 26 9.60 4.81 28.13
C LYS A 26 10.54 5.15 26.98
N GLY A 27 10.02 5.17 25.75
CA GLY A 27 10.79 5.47 24.54
C GLY A 27 11.50 4.25 23.94
N GLN A 28 11.18 3.04 24.38
CA GLN A 28 11.65 1.82 23.72
C GLN A 28 10.59 1.31 22.76
N PHE A 29 11.01 1.06 21.53
CA PHE A 29 10.13 0.64 20.45
C PHE A 29 10.35 -0.83 20.09
N THR A 30 9.25 -1.56 19.95
CA THR A 30 9.24 -2.95 19.51
C THR A 30 8.61 -3.02 18.12
N ASP A 31 9.28 -3.64 17.17
CA ASP A 31 8.73 -3.90 15.83
C ASP A 31 7.68 -5.01 15.91
N VAL A 32 6.45 -4.65 15.62
CA VAL A 32 5.30 -5.57 15.60
C VAL A 32 4.67 -5.66 14.20
N THR A 33 5.35 -5.21 13.16
CA THR A 33 4.86 -5.11 11.78
C THR A 33 4.15 -6.37 11.31
N ALA A 34 4.76 -7.54 11.49
CA ALA A 34 4.17 -8.82 11.10
C ALA A 34 2.90 -9.12 11.89
N LYS A 35 2.96 -8.95 13.22
CA LYS A 35 1.83 -9.18 14.12
C LYS A 35 0.69 -8.20 13.85
N ALA A 36 1.02 -6.97 13.49
CA ALA A 36 0.07 -5.94 13.11
C ALA A 36 -0.58 -6.16 11.73
N GLY A 37 -0.16 -7.15 10.94
CA GLY A 37 -0.72 -7.41 9.61
C GLY A 37 -0.31 -6.40 8.54
N LEU A 38 0.78 -5.64 8.76
CA LEU A 38 1.23 -4.58 7.87
C LEU A 38 2.40 -4.98 6.97
N GLU A 39 2.85 -6.23 7.03
CA GLU A 39 3.86 -6.74 6.11
C GLU A 39 3.39 -6.68 4.67
N SER A 40 4.16 -6.05 3.82
CA SER A 40 3.93 -6.03 2.37
C SER A 40 5.24 -5.82 1.63
N ARG A 41 5.20 -5.95 0.31
CA ARG A 41 6.33 -5.62 -0.58
C ARG A 41 6.12 -4.29 -1.31
N THR A 42 5.15 -3.50 -0.87
CA THR A 42 4.88 -2.20 -1.46
C THR A 42 5.81 -1.13 -0.94
N SER A 43 5.92 -0.05 -1.70
CA SER A 43 6.71 1.12 -1.33
C SER A 43 5.77 2.26 -0.96
N GLY A 44 5.57 2.48 0.33
CA GLY A 44 4.72 3.54 0.83
C GLY A 44 5.38 4.91 0.66
N MET A 45 4.62 5.90 0.18
CA MET A 45 5.06 7.29 0.08
C MET A 45 4.60 8.09 1.28
N THR A 46 3.35 7.93 1.65
CA THR A 46 2.75 8.63 2.79
C THR A 46 1.66 7.77 3.41
N LEU A 47 1.28 8.11 4.63
CA LEU A 47 0.20 7.48 5.35
C LEU A 47 -0.69 8.53 6.00
N ALA A 48 -1.95 8.16 6.24
CA ALA A 48 -2.91 8.94 6.99
C ALA A 48 -3.65 8.03 7.96
N LEU A 49 -3.98 8.58 9.13
CA LEU A 49 -4.77 7.91 10.15
C LEU A 49 -6.11 8.62 10.30
N GLY A 50 -7.18 7.87 10.49
CA GLY A 50 -8.52 8.39 10.72
C GLY A 50 -9.46 7.27 11.12
N ASP A 51 -10.39 7.55 12.02
CA ASP A 51 -11.47 6.65 12.40
C ASP A 51 -12.56 6.73 11.32
N VAL A 52 -12.57 5.77 10.38
CA VAL A 52 -13.46 5.82 9.21
C VAL A 52 -14.75 5.02 9.39
N ASP A 53 -14.75 4.04 10.29
CA ASP A 53 -15.94 3.25 10.60
C ASP A 53 -16.61 3.64 11.91
N ARG A 54 -16.04 4.61 12.64
CA ARG A 54 -16.55 5.21 13.86
C ARG A 54 -16.61 4.26 15.05
N ASP A 55 -15.62 3.39 15.14
CA ASP A 55 -15.45 2.48 16.27
C ASP A 55 -14.56 3.04 17.37
N GLY A 56 -13.95 4.22 17.16
CA GLY A 56 -13.10 4.92 18.11
C GLY A 56 -11.61 4.65 17.93
N ASP A 57 -11.23 3.78 16.97
CA ASP A 57 -9.87 3.42 16.68
C ASP A 57 -9.38 4.11 15.40
N LEU A 58 -8.08 4.33 15.28
CA LEU A 58 -7.52 4.96 14.10
C LEU A 58 -7.16 3.91 13.05
N ASP A 59 -7.83 3.99 11.93
CA ASP A 59 -7.55 3.22 10.72
C ASP A 59 -6.40 3.80 9.92
N LEU A 60 -5.84 3.02 9.01
CA LEU A 60 -4.65 3.38 8.26
C LEU A 60 -4.90 3.37 6.75
N TYR A 61 -4.63 4.49 6.10
CA TYR A 61 -4.47 4.60 4.66
C TYR A 61 -3.00 4.76 4.31
N VAL A 62 -2.53 3.98 3.33
CA VAL A 62 -1.16 4.04 2.81
C VAL A 62 -1.21 4.33 1.31
N ALA A 63 -0.72 5.50 0.93
CA ALA A 63 -0.49 5.80 -0.47
C ALA A 63 0.82 5.16 -0.91
N ASN A 64 0.75 4.29 -1.92
CA ASN A 64 1.91 3.61 -2.48
C ASN A 64 2.37 4.32 -3.75
N PHE A 65 3.66 4.58 -3.84
CA PHE A 65 4.25 5.24 -5.02
C PHE A 65 4.43 4.29 -6.20
N GLY A 66 4.64 3.03 -5.89
CA GLY A 66 5.05 2.04 -6.86
C GLY A 66 6.53 1.72 -6.77
N GLU A 67 6.85 0.47 -7.02
CA GLU A 67 8.24 0.10 -7.24
C GLU A 67 8.83 0.99 -8.32
N LEU A 68 10.04 1.41 -8.11
CA LEU A 68 10.81 2.25 -9.01
C LEU A 68 10.51 1.97 -10.47
N ALA A 69 10.48 3.05 -11.25
CA ALA A 69 10.42 2.97 -12.69
C ALA A 69 11.28 1.80 -13.19
N LEU A 70 10.71 0.97 -14.02
CA LEU A 70 11.34 -0.22 -14.63
C LEU A 70 12.81 -0.01 -15.00
N LEU A 71 13.17 1.22 -15.38
CA LEU A 71 14.52 1.64 -15.72
C LEU A 71 15.49 1.65 -14.54
N ARG A 72 15.02 1.73 -13.31
CA ARG A 72 15.85 1.72 -12.10
C ARG A 72 16.06 0.33 -11.51
N ASP A 73 15.10 -0.58 -11.72
CA ASP A 73 15.16 -1.95 -11.19
C ASP A 73 15.88 -2.92 -12.13
N GLY A 74 16.44 -2.41 -13.25
CA GLY A 74 17.11 -3.23 -14.25
C GLY A 74 16.19 -4.21 -14.98
N GLY A 75 14.88 -4.03 -14.84
CA GLY A 75 13.88 -4.87 -15.49
C GLY A 75 13.83 -4.61 -16.99
N SER A 76 13.72 -5.68 -17.77
CA SER A 76 13.53 -5.60 -19.21
C SER A 76 12.07 -5.83 -19.59
N PHE A 77 11.61 -5.09 -20.56
CA PHE A 77 10.34 -5.34 -21.24
C PHE A 77 10.54 -5.24 -22.76
N ALA A 78 9.65 -5.82 -23.50
CA ALA A 78 9.60 -5.66 -24.95
C ALA A 78 8.19 -5.33 -25.41
N VAL A 79 8.07 -4.50 -26.42
CA VAL A 79 6.81 -4.23 -27.09
C VAL A 79 6.77 -5.07 -28.38
N ARG A 80 5.77 -5.90 -28.53
CA ARG A 80 5.56 -6.76 -29.70
C ARG A 80 4.23 -6.44 -30.37
N GLN A 81 4.16 -6.62 -31.66
CA GLN A 81 2.91 -6.57 -32.43
C GLN A 81 2.27 -7.96 -32.45
N VAL A 82 1.05 -8.07 -31.94
CA VAL A 82 0.25 -9.30 -31.95
C VAL A 82 -1.13 -8.96 -32.50
N GLY A 83 -1.49 -9.51 -33.66
CA GLY A 83 -2.79 -9.23 -34.28
C GLY A 83 -3.06 -7.75 -34.54
N GLY A 84 -2.03 -6.98 -34.91
CA GLY A 84 -2.14 -5.53 -35.15
C GLY A 84 -2.22 -4.66 -33.89
N LYS A 85 -2.09 -5.25 -32.70
CA LYS A 85 -2.05 -4.53 -31.42
C LYS A 85 -0.66 -4.60 -30.80
N SER A 86 -0.23 -3.48 -30.22
CA SER A 86 1.00 -3.45 -29.44
C SER A 86 0.77 -4.08 -28.07
N VAL A 87 1.54 -5.12 -27.76
CA VAL A 87 1.48 -5.86 -26.50
C VAL A 87 2.82 -5.75 -25.78
N VAL A 88 2.79 -5.44 -24.50
CA VAL A 88 3.99 -5.43 -23.67
C VAL A 88 4.24 -6.84 -23.13
N THR A 89 5.48 -7.29 -23.21
CA THR A 89 5.94 -8.58 -22.69
C THR A 89 7.17 -8.39 -21.81
N GLY A 90 7.45 -9.34 -20.91
CA GLY A 90 8.58 -9.30 -19.99
C GLY A 90 8.13 -9.39 -18.53
N GLN A 91 9.09 -9.37 -17.62
CA GLN A 91 8.87 -9.57 -16.17
C GLN A 91 7.85 -8.60 -15.56
N HIS A 92 7.81 -7.36 -16.04
CA HIS A 92 6.95 -6.31 -15.52
C HIS A 92 5.78 -5.92 -16.44
N ALA A 93 5.44 -6.79 -17.39
CA ALA A 93 4.40 -6.49 -18.39
C ALA A 93 3.04 -6.12 -17.79
N LYS A 94 2.70 -6.67 -16.61
CA LYS A 94 1.45 -6.37 -15.89
C LYS A 94 1.36 -4.92 -15.38
N ARG A 95 2.50 -4.26 -15.20
CA ARG A 95 2.60 -2.88 -14.73
C ARG A 95 2.65 -1.86 -15.87
N LEU A 96 2.67 -2.32 -17.10
CA LEU A 96 2.84 -1.50 -18.29
C LEU A 96 1.65 -1.64 -19.21
N LYS A 97 1.19 -0.53 -19.77
CA LYS A 97 0.13 -0.48 -20.76
C LYS A 97 0.47 0.53 -21.86
N ILE A 98 0.09 0.21 -23.09
CA ILE A 98 0.17 1.17 -24.16
C ILE A 98 -1.19 1.84 -24.30
N ILE A 99 -1.23 3.15 -24.04
CA ILE A 99 -2.42 4.00 -24.16
C ILE A 99 -2.10 5.10 -25.15
N ASN A 100 -2.88 5.20 -26.23
CA ASN A 100 -2.67 6.20 -27.30
C ASN A 100 -1.23 6.23 -27.84
N GLY A 101 -0.63 5.04 -28.05
CA GLY A 101 0.74 4.91 -28.56
C GLY A 101 1.85 5.24 -27.54
N ARG A 102 1.51 5.59 -26.31
CA ARG A 102 2.45 5.87 -25.22
C ARG A 102 2.50 4.69 -24.24
N LEU A 103 3.70 4.31 -23.86
CA LEU A 103 3.91 3.34 -22.78
C LEU A 103 3.68 4.04 -21.45
N ILE A 104 2.76 3.50 -20.66
CA ILE A 104 2.39 4.00 -19.32
C ILE A 104 2.71 2.92 -18.30
N GLU A 105 3.40 3.30 -17.25
CA GLU A 105 3.62 2.45 -16.08
C GLU A 105 2.56 2.78 -15.01
N PHE A 106 1.94 1.74 -14.45
CA PHE A 106 1.03 1.88 -13.33
C PHE A 106 1.79 1.80 -12.01
N GLY A 107 1.46 2.69 -11.09
CA GLY A 107 1.89 2.62 -9.70
C GLY A 107 1.36 1.39 -8.97
N GLU A 108 1.83 1.19 -7.76
CA GLU A 108 1.26 0.21 -6.85
C GLU A 108 -0.09 0.72 -6.34
N THR A 109 -1.01 -0.21 -6.12
CA THR A 109 -2.31 0.15 -5.53
C THR A 109 -2.11 0.57 -4.09
N ASP A 110 -2.74 1.68 -3.72
CA ASP A 110 -2.82 2.11 -2.33
C ASP A 110 -3.45 1.04 -1.44
N ALA A 111 -3.21 1.11 -0.18
CA ALA A 111 -3.74 0.17 0.79
C ALA A 111 -4.54 0.89 1.87
N PHE A 112 -5.66 0.30 2.23
CA PHE A 112 -6.48 0.73 3.34
C PHE A 112 -6.64 -0.41 4.33
N TYR A 113 -6.54 -0.10 5.62
CA TYR A 113 -6.60 -1.05 6.71
C TYR A 113 -7.50 -0.54 7.82
N LEU A 114 -8.39 -1.40 8.31
CA LEU A 114 -9.12 -1.18 9.55
C LEU A 114 -8.30 -1.69 10.74
N ASN A 115 -8.27 -0.93 11.81
CA ASN A 115 -7.66 -1.28 13.09
C ASN A 115 -8.70 -1.95 13.99
N ASP A 116 -8.30 -2.88 14.83
CA ASP A 116 -9.17 -3.55 15.81
C ASP A 116 -9.06 -2.95 17.23
N GLY A 117 -8.38 -1.81 17.37
CA GLY A 117 -8.11 -1.15 18.65
C GLY A 117 -7.01 -1.80 19.49
N GLN A 118 -6.46 -2.91 19.04
CA GLN A 118 -5.35 -3.61 19.69
C GLN A 118 -4.05 -3.56 18.89
N GLY A 119 -4.07 -2.77 17.81
CA GLY A 119 -2.92 -2.59 16.90
C GLY A 119 -2.80 -3.67 15.84
N VAL A 120 -3.87 -4.39 15.55
CA VAL A 120 -3.94 -5.31 14.41
C VAL A 120 -4.75 -4.68 13.30
N PHE A 121 -4.16 -4.62 12.12
CA PHE A 121 -4.70 -3.96 10.94
C PHE A 121 -5.15 -4.99 9.90
N GLN A 122 -6.41 -4.92 9.51
CA GLN A 122 -6.96 -5.76 8.46
C GLN A 122 -7.08 -4.99 7.15
N ARG A 123 -6.40 -5.44 6.10
CA ARG A 123 -6.50 -4.81 4.79
C ARG A 123 -7.91 -4.96 4.21
N VAL A 124 -8.47 -3.84 3.77
CA VAL A 124 -9.79 -3.78 3.13
C VAL A 124 -9.61 -3.67 1.61
N PRO A 125 -10.25 -4.53 0.80
CA PRO A 125 -10.21 -4.41 -0.65
C PRO A 125 -10.87 -3.13 -1.13
N TRP A 126 -10.30 -2.49 -2.15
CA TRP A 126 -10.94 -1.39 -2.86
C TRP A 126 -12.20 -1.88 -3.58
N GLY A 127 -13.24 -1.03 -3.65
CA GLY A 127 -14.51 -1.37 -4.30
C GLY A 127 -15.50 -2.11 -3.40
N THR A 128 -15.27 -2.10 -2.09
CA THR A 128 -16.30 -2.50 -1.13
C THR A 128 -17.32 -1.37 -0.97
N ASP A 129 -18.55 -1.69 -0.67
CA ASP A 129 -19.66 -0.73 -0.48
C ASP A 129 -19.40 0.35 0.59
N ARG A 130 -18.32 0.20 1.37
CA ARG A 130 -17.88 1.16 2.38
C ARG A 130 -17.31 2.46 1.80
N PHE A 131 -16.76 2.41 0.59
CA PHE A 131 -16.08 3.56 -0.02
C PHE A 131 -16.80 4.11 -1.25
N VAL A 132 -17.87 3.47 -1.67
CA VAL A 132 -18.67 3.87 -2.84
C VAL A 132 -20.03 4.30 -2.34
N ARG A 133 -20.46 5.51 -2.70
CA ARG A 133 -21.84 5.92 -2.46
C ARG A 133 -22.78 5.04 -3.27
N ALA A 134 -23.97 4.77 -2.74
CA ALA A 134 -24.99 3.96 -3.42
C ALA A 134 -25.49 4.60 -4.72
N ASP A 135 -25.22 5.87 -4.91
CA ASP A 135 -25.61 6.70 -6.08
C ASP A 135 -24.46 6.92 -7.09
N GLY A 136 -23.32 6.27 -6.90
CA GLY A 136 -22.15 6.31 -7.82
C GLY A 136 -21.12 7.36 -7.46
#